data_6b2c23ce6bc7bfb74b31bdf0c3248794
#
_entry.id   6b2c23ce6bc7bfb74b31bdf0c3248794
#
_cell.length_a   1.000
_cell.length_b   1.000
_cell.length_c   1.000
_cell.angle_alpha   90.00
_cell.angle_beta   90.00
_cell.angle_gamma   90.00
#
_symmetry.space_group_name_H-M   'P 1'
#
loop_
_entity.id
_entity.type
_entity.pdbx_description
1 polymer ?
#
loop_
_entity_poly.entity_id
_entity_poly.type
_entity_poly.pdbx_seq_one_letter_code
_entity_poly.pdbx_strand_id
1 'polypeptide(L)'
;MSDREAWARRRAAFFDAMIASAPAGGPSVAVLPSAPVFIRNNDVEHEYRQDSDFFYLTGFDEPESVAVLDAQNRTLTLFVRPRDRDREIWDGPRAGVDGARETYGADAAYVISELDDRLPALLQDHRRVHYRLGYNRRFDDRLLAAVDRVRARQRTGVFPPSEIVDTGAILHEMRLRKGPEEIDAMRTAARVTRAAHERAMSQARPGMREFEVEAMLIDTFRGQGSERPAYGSIVGSGPNACVLHYRKNDRLIQRGDLLLIDAGCEYGYYASDVTRTFPVGDDFSKEKQAVYELVLEAQLEGIAACRTGATLDAVHKVACAVIARGLVRLGLLQGDAENIIETDGYKKFYMHRTSHWLGMDVHDVGAYFVAGKARLLEPGMVLTVEPGIYIAPDEPSVPAEWRGIGVRIEDDVLVTAGDPEVLTASIPKTVPELRQARAS
;
A
#
# COMPACT_ATOMS: atom_id res chain seq x y z
N MET A 1 0.55 6.66 22.68
CA MET A 1 -0.47 7.67 22.30
C MET A 1 -1.74 6.90 21.97
N SER A 2 -2.92 7.37 22.30
CA SER A 2 -4.14 6.69 21.88
C SER A 2 -4.42 6.97 20.39
N ASP A 3 -5.11 6.06 19.71
CA ASP A 3 -5.49 6.23 18.29
C ASP A 3 -6.27 7.54 18.08
N ARG A 4 -7.15 7.88 19.01
CA ARG A 4 -7.91 9.13 18.99
C ARG A 4 -7.03 10.39 18.98
N GLU A 5 -5.93 10.39 19.74
CA GLU A 5 -4.98 11.50 19.76
C GLU A 5 -4.22 11.59 18.42
N ALA A 6 -3.90 10.47 17.81
CA ALA A 6 -3.26 10.44 16.48
C ALA A 6 -4.18 11.04 15.41
N TRP A 7 -5.44 10.61 15.37
CA TRP A 7 -6.43 11.18 14.43
C TRP A 7 -6.66 12.68 14.67
N ALA A 8 -6.76 13.12 15.92
CA ALA A 8 -6.92 14.54 16.24
C ALA A 8 -5.73 15.39 15.76
N ARG A 9 -4.50 14.89 15.95
CA ARG A 9 -3.29 15.55 15.46
C ARG A 9 -3.26 15.63 13.93
N ARG A 10 -3.63 14.53 13.23
CA ARG A 10 -3.70 14.50 11.76
C ARG A 10 -4.75 15.49 11.24
N ARG A 11 -5.92 15.56 11.85
CA ARG A 11 -6.93 16.58 11.52
C ARG A 11 -6.41 17.99 11.74
N ALA A 12 -5.72 18.25 12.85
CA ALA A 12 -5.14 19.56 13.12
C ALA A 12 -4.15 19.99 12.02
N ALA A 13 -3.23 19.11 11.64
CA ALA A 13 -2.30 19.35 10.54
C ALA A 13 -3.00 19.54 9.18
N PHE A 14 -4.08 18.77 8.94
CA PHE A 14 -4.88 18.91 7.71
C PHE A 14 -5.60 20.27 7.66
N PHE A 15 -6.19 20.74 8.76
CA PHE A 15 -6.79 22.09 8.83
C PHE A 15 -5.76 23.17 8.55
N ASP A 16 -4.56 23.08 9.15
CA ASP A 16 -3.49 24.06 8.91
C ASP A 16 -3.08 24.09 7.43
N ALA A 17 -2.96 22.91 6.81
CA ALA A 17 -2.61 22.79 5.39
C ALA A 17 -3.74 23.32 4.47
N MET A 18 -5.01 23.05 4.80
CA MET A 18 -6.14 23.61 4.07
C MET A 18 -6.14 25.15 4.10
N ILE A 19 -5.92 25.74 5.28
CA ILE A 19 -5.84 27.20 5.47
C ILE A 19 -4.65 27.76 4.68
N ALA A 20 -3.48 27.16 4.78
CA ALA A 20 -2.27 27.60 4.08
C ALA A 20 -2.40 27.51 2.54
N SER A 21 -3.15 26.54 2.03
CA SER A 21 -3.37 26.35 0.59
C SER A 21 -4.41 27.27 -0.03
N ALA A 22 -5.21 27.95 0.80
CA ALA A 22 -6.31 28.81 0.34
C ALA A 22 -5.79 30.16 -0.16
N PRO A 23 -6.03 30.57 -1.42
CA PRO A 23 -5.69 31.90 -1.89
C PRO A 23 -6.39 32.98 -1.04
N ALA A 24 -5.64 33.95 -0.57
CA ALA A 24 -6.12 35.06 0.26
C ALA A 24 -6.85 34.63 1.56
N GLY A 25 -6.56 33.43 2.09
CA GLY A 25 -7.11 32.97 3.37
C GLY A 25 -8.62 32.71 3.38
N GLY A 26 -9.21 32.41 2.22
CA GLY A 26 -10.65 32.14 2.13
C GLY A 26 -11.07 30.87 2.87
N PRO A 27 -12.33 30.81 3.38
CA PRO A 27 -12.84 29.65 4.09
C PRO A 27 -12.82 28.38 3.24
N SER A 28 -12.38 27.28 3.84
CA SER A 28 -12.25 25.98 3.18
C SER A 28 -12.91 24.87 3.99
N VAL A 29 -13.60 23.99 3.30
CA VAL A 29 -14.21 22.77 3.87
C VAL A 29 -13.75 21.56 3.09
N ALA A 30 -13.55 20.42 3.76
CA ALA A 30 -13.29 19.15 3.08
C ALA A 30 -14.49 18.20 3.27
N VAL A 31 -14.79 17.44 2.22
CA VAL A 31 -15.84 16.42 2.24
C VAL A 31 -15.25 15.10 1.78
N LEU A 32 -15.25 14.11 2.66
CA LEU A 32 -14.74 12.77 2.39
C LEU A 32 -15.86 11.75 2.59
N PRO A 33 -16.35 11.09 1.54
CA PRO A 33 -17.23 9.94 1.70
C PRO A 33 -16.41 8.70 2.08
N SER A 34 -17.04 7.79 2.83
CA SER A 34 -16.49 6.45 3.08
C SER A 34 -16.34 5.66 1.79
N ALA A 35 -15.51 4.60 1.83
CA ALA A 35 -15.48 3.62 0.76
C ALA A 35 -16.90 3.03 0.53
N PRO A 36 -17.29 2.76 -0.72
CA PRO A 36 -18.53 2.06 -0.98
C PRO A 36 -18.42 0.58 -0.61
N VAL A 37 -19.55 -0.03 -0.24
CA VAL A 37 -19.65 -1.48 -0.16
C VAL A 37 -19.67 -2.06 -1.58
N PHE A 38 -18.88 -3.11 -1.81
CA PHE A 38 -18.82 -3.81 -3.08
C PHE A 38 -19.50 -5.17 -2.99
N ILE A 39 -20.46 -5.42 -3.88
CA ILE A 39 -21.15 -6.70 -3.98
C ILE A 39 -20.26 -7.70 -4.72
N ARG A 40 -20.02 -8.86 -4.08
CA ARG A 40 -19.29 -9.99 -4.68
C ARG A 40 -20.18 -10.79 -5.62
N ASN A 41 -21.35 -11.17 -5.12
CA ASN A 41 -22.39 -11.83 -5.91
C ASN A 41 -23.74 -11.67 -5.18
N ASN A 42 -24.83 -11.43 -5.96
CA ASN A 42 -26.20 -11.26 -5.47
C ASN A 42 -26.26 -10.34 -4.24
N ASP A 43 -26.45 -10.86 -3.03
CA ASP A 43 -26.52 -10.16 -1.74
C ASP A 43 -25.28 -10.36 -0.85
N VAL A 44 -24.25 -11.07 -1.35
CA VAL A 44 -23.00 -11.30 -0.63
C VAL A 44 -22.02 -10.19 -0.96
N GLU A 45 -21.53 -9.52 0.07
CA GLU A 45 -20.54 -8.44 -0.02
C GLU A 45 -19.11 -8.98 -0.03
N HIS A 46 -18.20 -8.19 -0.62
CA HIS A 46 -16.78 -8.33 -0.34
C HIS A 46 -16.48 -7.84 1.07
N GLU A 47 -15.37 -8.33 1.66
CA GLU A 47 -14.88 -7.79 2.93
C GLU A 47 -14.72 -6.27 2.81
N TYR A 48 -15.33 -5.54 3.75
CA TYR A 48 -15.28 -4.09 3.76
C TYR A 48 -13.91 -3.60 4.23
N ARG A 49 -13.35 -2.66 3.51
CA ARG A 49 -12.18 -1.89 3.92
C ARG A 49 -12.45 -0.41 3.65
N GLN A 50 -12.29 0.40 4.68
CA GLN A 50 -12.49 1.85 4.59
C GLN A 50 -11.50 2.49 3.61
N ASP A 51 -11.91 3.61 3.01
CA ASP A 51 -11.03 4.49 2.25
C ASP A 51 -9.89 4.98 3.14
N SER A 52 -8.67 4.91 2.63
CA SER A 52 -7.47 5.20 3.42
C SER A 52 -7.39 6.66 3.86
N ASP A 53 -7.78 7.62 3.02
CA ASP A 53 -7.79 9.04 3.38
C ASP A 53 -8.87 9.35 4.44
N PHE A 54 -10.04 8.74 4.29
CA PHE A 54 -11.12 8.83 5.27
C PHE A 54 -10.68 8.28 6.62
N PHE A 55 -10.14 7.05 6.64
CA PHE A 55 -9.67 6.41 7.87
C PHE A 55 -8.51 7.18 8.51
N TYR A 56 -7.56 7.69 7.72
CA TYR A 56 -6.41 8.46 8.19
C TYR A 56 -6.79 9.65 9.06
N LEU A 57 -7.89 10.34 8.69
CA LEU A 57 -8.38 11.51 9.43
C LEU A 57 -9.36 11.17 10.54
N THR A 58 -10.13 10.09 10.42
CA THR A 58 -11.28 9.83 11.30
C THR A 58 -11.12 8.61 12.19
N GLY A 59 -10.36 7.60 11.74
CA GLY A 59 -10.34 6.28 12.34
C GLY A 59 -11.65 5.51 12.22
N PHE A 60 -12.67 6.08 11.58
CA PHE A 60 -14.00 5.50 11.48
C PHE A 60 -14.05 4.49 10.34
N ASP A 61 -14.32 3.23 10.65
CA ASP A 61 -14.20 2.10 9.73
C ASP A 61 -15.54 1.51 9.25
N GLU A 62 -16.66 2.18 9.55
CA GLU A 62 -17.96 1.72 9.06
C GLU A 62 -18.30 2.33 7.68
N PRO A 63 -18.99 1.56 6.81
CA PRO A 63 -19.50 2.07 5.53
C PRO A 63 -20.64 3.09 5.69
N GLU A 64 -21.10 3.66 4.57
CA GLU A 64 -22.21 4.61 4.52
C GLU A 64 -22.01 5.80 5.46
N SER A 65 -20.80 6.36 5.45
CA SER A 65 -20.45 7.51 6.29
C SER A 65 -19.83 8.62 5.45
N VAL A 66 -19.90 9.86 5.97
CA VAL A 66 -19.31 11.04 5.35
C VAL A 66 -18.68 11.91 6.44
N ALA A 67 -17.44 12.31 6.21
CA ALA A 67 -16.74 13.30 7.04
C ALA A 67 -16.79 14.67 6.37
N VAL A 68 -17.19 15.69 7.13
CA VAL A 68 -17.09 17.10 6.71
C VAL A 68 -16.18 17.80 7.70
N LEU A 69 -15.08 18.39 7.20
CA LEU A 69 -14.06 19.05 8.00
C LEU A 69 -14.01 20.54 7.64
N ASP A 70 -14.42 21.37 8.58
CA ASP A 70 -14.37 22.85 8.44
C ASP A 70 -13.02 23.36 8.95
N ALA A 71 -12.21 23.93 8.07
CA ALA A 71 -10.87 24.36 8.43
C ALA A 71 -10.85 25.61 9.32
N GLN A 72 -11.80 26.53 9.17
CA GLN A 72 -11.87 27.77 9.96
C GLN A 72 -12.30 27.50 11.39
N ASN A 73 -13.33 26.67 11.56
CA ASN A 73 -13.86 26.30 12.86
C ASN A 73 -13.08 25.13 13.50
N ARG A 74 -12.21 24.47 12.70
CA ARG A 74 -11.42 23.29 13.08
C ARG A 74 -12.29 22.16 13.62
N THR A 75 -13.42 21.91 12.96
CA THR A 75 -14.42 20.94 13.40
C THR A 75 -14.54 19.78 12.42
N LEU A 76 -14.79 18.59 12.98
CA LEU A 76 -15.19 17.39 12.29
C LEU A 76 -16.68 17.12 12.51
N THR A 77 -17.44 17.07 11.44
CA THR A 77 -18.82 16.57 11.44
C THR A 77 -18.84 15.20 10.76
N LEU A 78 -19.36 14.18 11.42
CA LEU A 78 -19.56 12.85 10.86
C LEU A 78 -21.06 12.58 10.59
N PHE A 79 -21.35 12.10 9.39
CA PHE A 79 -22.63 11.49 9.05
C PHE A 79 -22.43 9.98 9.06
N VAL A 80 -23.24 9.23 9.83
CA VAL A 80 -23.01 7.81 10.07
C VAL A 80 -24.33 7.04 10.05
N ARG A 81 -24.28 5.73 9.93
CA ARG A 81 -25.45 4.86 10.08
C ARG A 81 -26.03 5.00 11.48
N PRO A 82 -27.36 5.06 11.65
CA PRO A 82 -27.96 5.04 12.98
C PRO A 82 -27.74 3.68 13.64
N ARG A 83 -27.76 3.66 14.97
CA ARG A 83 -27.94 2.42 15.70
C ARG A 83 -29.33 1.88 15.40
N ASP A 84 -29.38 0.61 15.01
CA ASP A 84 -30.61 -0.08 14.64
C ASP A 84 -30.51 -1.52 15.15
N ARG A 85 -31.28 -1.83 16.19
CA ARG A 85 -31.24 -3.14 16.86
C ARG A 85 -31.51 -4.31 15.90
N ASP A 86 -32.43 -4.13 14.98
CA ASP A 86 -32.80 -5.19 14.05
C ASP A 86 -31.67 -5.44 13.03
N ARG A 87 -30.98 -4.41 12.60
CA ARG A 87 -29.81 -4.52 11.75
C ARG A 87 -28.56 -5.01 12.51
N GLU A 88 -28.34 -4.53 13.73
CA GLU A 88 -27.22 -4.96 14.57
C GLU A 88 -27.25 -6.46 14.91
N ILE A 89 -28.40 -7.10 14.84
CA ILE A 89 -28.52 -8.57 14.96
C ILE A 89 -27.85 -9.28 13.77
N TRP A 90 -27.84 -8.66 12.59
CA TRP A 90 -27.27 -9.22 11.37
C TRP A 90 -25.81 -8.83 11.13
N ASP A 91 -25.50 -7.55 11.31
CA ASP A 91 -24.23 -6.97 10.87
C ASP A 91 -23.28 -6.70 12.05
N GLY A 92 -23.72 -6.88 13.28
CA GLY A 92 -22.97 -6.50 14.47
C GLY A 92 -23.25 -5.07 14.93
N PRO A 93 -22.67 -4.66 16.09
CA PRO A 93 -22.91 -3.34 16.68
C PRO A 93 -22.39 -2.23 15.77
N ARG A 94 -23.12 -1.10 15.75
CA ARG A 94 -22.74 0.12 15.03
C ARG A 94 -22.38 1.21 16.04
N ALA A 95 -21.41 2.05 15.70
CA ALA A 95 -21.03 3.20 16.53
C ALA A 95 -22.20 4.18 16.71
N GLY A 96 -22.95 4.44 15.64
CA GLY A 96 -24.01 5.44 15.64
C GLY A 96 -23.50 6.85 15.92
N VAL A 97 -24.42 7.78 16.13
CA VAL A 97 -24.12 9.20 16.37
C VAL A 97 -23.31 9.40 17.66
N ASP A 98 -23.64 8.68 18.73
CA ASP A 98 -22.95 8.82 20.01
C ASP A 98 -21.52 8.27 19.93
N GLY A 99 -21.33 7.07 19.37
CA GLY A 99 -19.99 6.50 19.16
C GLY A 99 -19.12 7.37 18.26
N ALA A 100 -19.68 8.00 17.23
CA ALA A 100 -18.96 8.94 16.37
C ALA A 100 -18.37 10.12 17.18
N ARG A 101 -19.05 10.61 18.20
CA ARG A 101 -18.56 11.67 19.09
C ARG A 101 -17.60 11.15 20.15
N GLU A 102 -18.01 10.11 20.88
CA GLU A 102 -17.30 9.65 22.07
C GLU A 102 -16.02 8.91 21.73
N THR A 103 -16.07 8.02 20.74
CA THR A 103 -14.93 7.18 20.35
C THR A 103 -14.06 7.87 19.31
N TYR A 104 -14.65 8.41 18.24
CA TYR A 104 -13.91 8.95 17.10
C TYR A 104 -13.66 10.46 17.18
N GLY A 105 -14.25 11.14 18.17
CA GLY A 105 -13.97 12.56 18.45
C GLY A 105 -14.53 13.52 17.40
N ALA A 106 -15.72 13.21 16.86
CA ALA A 106 -16.45 14.16 16.05
C ALA A 106 -17.05 15.27 16.93
N ASP A 107 -16.92 16.52 16.49
CA ASP A 107 -17.53 17.69 17.17
C ASP A 107 -19.05 17.68 17.01
N ALA A 108 -19.52 17.23 15.83
CA ALA A 108 -20.92 16.97 15.55
C ALA A 108 -21.09 15.64 14.82
N ALA A 109 -22.20 14.95 15.07
CA ALA A 109 -22.54 13.75 14.33
C ALA A 109 -24.04 13.68 14.06
N TYR A 110 -24.40 13.17 12.89
CA TYR A 110 -25.78 13.05 12.40
C TYR A 110 -25.99 11.68 11.73
N VAL A 111 -27.23 11.26 11.60
CA VAL A 111 -27.54 10.07 10.80
C VAL A 111 -27.37 10.37 9.32
N ILE A 112 -26.85 9.38 8.57
CA ILE A 112 -26.51 9.54 7.14
C ILE A 112 -27.69 9.98 6.26
N SER A 113 -28.92 9.67 6.65
CA SER A 113 -30.14 10.09 5.96
C SER A 113 -30.36 11.63 6.00
N GLU A 114 -29.74 12.33 6.95
CA GLU A 114 -29.82 13.80 7.05
C GLU A 114 -28.77 14.54 6.18
N LEU A 115 -27.86 13.77 5.49
CA LEU A 115 -26.75 14.37 4.78
C LEU A 115 -27.21 15.40 3.72
N ASP A 116 -28.16 15.02 2.86
CA ASP A 116 -28.60 15.90 1.76
C ASP A 116 -29.26 17.19 2.25
N ASP A 117 -29.87 17.16 3.42
CA ASP A 117 -30.50 18.37 4.02
C ASP A 117 -29.49 19.25 4.74
N ARG A 118 -28.46 18.67 5.36
CA ARG A 118 -27.48 19.41 6.17
C ARG A 118 -26.24 19.85 5.37
N LEU A 119 -25.82 19.09 4.35
CA LEU A 119 -24.61 19.37 3.58
C LEU A 119 -24.61 20.79 2.98
N PRO A 120 -25.69 21.31 2.41
CA PRO A 120 -25.72 22.68 1.91
C PRO A 120 -25.36 23.73 2.96
N ALA A 121 -25.80 23.58 4.21
CA ALA A 121 -25.48 24.49 5.30
C ALA A 121 -24.00 24.40 5.73
N LEU A 122 -23.37 23.23 5.61
CA LEU A 122 -21.95 23.02 5.87
C LEU A 122 -21.03 23.51 4.76
N LEU A 123 -21.57 23.67 3.54
CA LEU A 123 -20.83 24.18 2.37
C LEU A 123 -20.97 25.69 2.17
N GLN A 124 -22.05 26.30 2.68
CA GLN A 124 -22.29 27.72 2.47
C GLN A 124 -21.17 28.58 3.07
N ASP A 125 -20.89 29.72 2.43
CA ASP A 125 -19.88 30.69 2.84
C ASP A 125 -18.44 30.19 2.86
N HIS A 126 -18.22 28.96 2.37
CA HIS A 126 -16.89 28.44 2.06
C HIS A 126 -16.55 28.72 0.59
N ARG A 127 -15.37 29.27 0.34
CA ARG A 127 -14.88 29.51 -1.02
C ARG A 127 -14.47 28.22 -1.71
N ARG A 128 -13.84 27.31 -0.96
CA ARG A 128 -13.22 26.09 -1.48
C ARG A 128 -13.77 24.85 -0.80
N VAL A 129 -14.05 23.83 -1.62
CA VAL A 129 -14.30 22.47 -1.17
C VAL A 129 -13.12 21.59 -1.55
N HIS A 130 -12.49 20.96 -0.58
CA HIS A 130 -11.54 19.87 -0.80
C HIS A 130 -12.33 18.58 -0.97
N TYR A 131 -12.31 18.01 -2.17
CA TYR A 131 -13.06 16.82 -2.54
C TYR A 131 -12.43 16.15 -3.76
N ARG A 132 -12.28 14.84 -3.76
CA ARG A 132 -11.74 14.05 -4.87
C ARG A 132 -12.81 13.77 -5.92
N LEU A 133 -13.04 14.74 -6.79
CA LEU A 133 -14.06 14.66 -7.84
C LEU A 133 -13.72 13.55 -8.85
N GLY A 134 -14.72 12.76 -9.24
CA GLY A 134 -14.60 11.68 -10.21
C GLY A 134 -14.24 10.33 -9.60
N TYR A 135 -13.86 10.27 -8.33
CA TYR A 135 -13.55 9.03 -7.63
C TYR A 135 -14.81 8.23 -7.24
N ASN A 136 -15.85 8.93 -6.74
CA ASN A 136 -17.14 8.34 -6.41
C ASN A 136 -18.27 9.11 -7.12
N ARG A 137 -18.62 8.70 -8.34
CA ARG A 137 -19.60 9.39 -9.19
C ARG A 137 -20.96 9.61 -8.52
N ARG A 138 -21.43 8.64 -7.73
CA ARG A 138 -22.71 8.78 -7.01
C ARG A 138 -22.66 9.88 -5.97
N PHE A 139 -21.50 10.05 -5.35
CA PHE A 139 -21.32 11.12 -4.37
C PHE A 139 -21.03 12.46 -5.04
N ASP A 140 -20.38 12.48 -6.21
CA ASP A 140 -20.20 13.71 -7.02
C ASP A 140 -21.55 14.41 -7.25
N ASP A 141 -22.58 13.67 -7.67
CA ASP A 141 -23.91 14.21 -7.91
C ASP A 141 -24.53 14.80 -6.65
N ARG A 142 -24.34 14.15 -5.50
CA ARG A 142 -24.84 14.68 -4.20
C ARG A 142 -24.13 15.96 -3.78
N LEU A 143 -22.81 16.01 -3.92
CA LEU A 143 -22.04 17.22 -3.61
C LEU A 143 -22.45 18.38 -4.50
N LEU A 144 -22.54 18.16 -5.82
CA LEU A 144 -22.94 19.18 -6.78
C LEU A 144 -24.37 19.68 -6.53
N ALA A 145 -25.30 18.79 -6.21
CA ALA A 145 -26.66 19.16 -5.82
C ALA A 145 -26.69 20.01 -4.54
N ALA A 146 -25.83 19.71 -3.56
CA ALA A 146 -25.71 20.52 -2.35
C ALA A 146 -25.18 21.93 -2.67
N VAL A 147 -24.16 22.03 -3.52
CA VAL A 147 -23.62 23.33 -4.00
C VAL A 147 -24.71 24.13 -4.73
N ASP A 148 -25.52 23.49 -5.60
CA ASP A 148 -26.61 24.15 -6.30
C ASP A 148 -27.72 24.65 -5.35
N ARG A 149 -28.02 23.90 -4.29
CA ARG A 149 -28.95 24.34 -3.23
C ARG A 149 -28.43 25.60 -2.52
N VAL A 150 -27.11 25.73 -2.27
CA VAL A 150 -26.53 26.98 -1.75
C VAL A 150 -26.65 28.10 -2.78
N ARG A 151 -26.33 27.84 -4.05
CA ARG A 151 -26.42 28.82 -5.15
C ARG A 151 -27.82 29.40 -5.30
N ALA A 152 -28.84 28.57 -5.17
CA ALA A 152 -30.25 29.04 -5.22
C ALA A 152 -30.59 30.03 -4.11
N ARG A 153 -29.82 30.07 -3.02
CA ARG A 153 -30.01 30.96 -1.86
C ARG A 153 -29.13 32.21 -1.88
N GLN A 154 -28.33 32.46 -2.93
CA GLN A 154 -27.42 33.61 -2.99
C GLN A 154 -28.12 34.96 -2.72
N ARG A 155 -29.39 35.10 -3.10
CA ARG A 155 -30.17 36.32 -2.84
C ARG A 155 -30.42 36.57 -1.35
N THR A 156 -30.19 35.57 -0.48
CA THR A 156 -30.31 35.71 0.98
C THR A 156 -28.97 36.09 1.64
N GLY A 157 -27.90 36.32 0.84
CA GLY A 157 -26.61 36.76 1.33
C GLY A 157 -25.61 35.62 1.60
N VAL A 158 -25.95 34.37 1.27
CA VAL A 158 -25.02 33.23 1.37
C VAL A 158 -24.28 32.97 0.06
N PHE A 159 -23.08 32.42 0.12
CA PHE A 159 -22.27 32.16 -1.07
C PHE A 159 -21.98 30.68 -1.23
N PRO A 160 -22.16 30.10 -2.44
CA PRO A 160 -21.73 28.73 -2.73
C PRO A 160 -20.21 28.67 -2.90
N PRO A 161 -19.60 27.48 -2.70
CA PRO A 161 -18.22 27.25 -3.09
C PRO A 161 -17.98 27.55 -4.58
N SER A 162 -16.85 28.16 -4.89
CA SER A 162 -16.43 28.51 -6.26
C SER A 162 -15.27 27.65 -6.75
N GLU A 163 -14.63 26.89 -5.86
CA GLU A 163 -13.48 26.05 -6.16
C GLU A 163 -13.69 24.65 -5.59
N ILE A 164 -13.40 23.63 -6.40
CA ILE A 164 -13.27 22.22 -5.93
C ILE A 164 -11.82 21.83 -6.17
N VAL A 165 -11.14 21.35 -5.11
CA VAL A 165 -9.73 20.97 -5.12
C VAL A 165 -9.60 19.56 -4.59
N ASP A 166 -8.76 18.73 -5.23
CA ASP A 166 -8.51 17.38 -4.78
C ASP A 166 -7.91 17.34 -3.37
N THR A 167 -8.52 16.59 -2.46
CA THR A 167 -8.01 16.35 -1.10
C THR A 167 -6.60 15.74 -1.11
N GLY A 168 -6.29 14.93 -2.12
CA GLY A 168 -4.99 14.28 -2.29
C GLY A 168 -3.83 15.27 -2.40
N ALA A 169 -4.06 16.49 -2.88
CA ALA A 169 -3.03 17.53 -2.91
C ALA A 169 -2.41 17.81 -1.51
N ILE A 170 -3.15 17.57 -0.44
CA ILE A 170 -2.69 17.71 0.94
C ILE A 170 -2.50 16.34 1.59
N LEU A 171 -3.51 15.49 1.56
CA LEU A 171 -3.51 14.23 2.30
C LEU A 171 -2.41 13.27 1.84
N HIS A 172 -2.15 13.19 0.54
CA HIS A 172 -1.12 12.31 0.02
C HIS A 172 0.30 12.76 0.43
N GLU A 173 0.52 14.07 0.57
CA GLU A 173 1.78 14.59 1.12
C GLU A 173 1.92 14.32 2.63
N MET A 174 0.81 14.34 3.37
CA MET A 174 0.80 13.99 4.79
C MET A 174 1.07 12.48 4.98
N ARG A 175 0.38 11.61 4.23
CA ARG A 175 0.52 10.15 4.29
C ARG A 175 1.89 9.68 3.80
N LEU A 176 2.52 10.40 2.89
CA LEU A 176 3.83 10.03 2.36
C LEU A 176 4.92 9.98 3.46
N ARG A 177 4.86 10.89 4.44
CA ARG A 177 5.80 10.93 5.58
C ARG A 177 5.13 10.35 6.82
N LYS A 178 5.48 9.12 7.16
CA LYS A 178 4.90 8.37 8.28
C LYS A 178 5.35 8.93 9.62
N GLY A 179 4.39 9.12 10.50
CA GLY A 179 4.64 9.43 11.90
C GLY A 179 5.07 8.19 12.71
N PRO A 180 5.52 8.37 13.96
CA PRO A 180 6.01 7.26 14.79
C PRO A 180 5.00 6.12 14.95
N GLU A 181 3.72 6.41 15.19
CA GLU A 181 2.67 5.42 15.34
C GLU A 181 2.38 4.64 14.05
N GLU A 182 2.55 5.28 12.89
CA GLU A 182 2.40 4.65 11.58
C GLU A 182 3.54 3.67 11.33
N ILE A 183 4.76 4.10 11.64
CA ILE A 183 5.97 3.25 11.56
C ILE A 183 5.86 2.06 12.50
N ASP A 184 5.32 2.24 13.72
CA ASP A 184 5.13 1.14 14.68
C ASP A 184 4.07 0.13 14.20
N ALA A 185 3.00 0.59 13.53
CA ALA A 185 2.03 -0.30 12.86
C ALA A 185 2.70 -1.09 11.72
N MET A 186 3.51 -0.43 10.87
CA MET A 186 4.26 -1.09 9.80
C MET A 186 5.29 -2.10 10.34
N ARG A 187 5.99 -1.80 11.42
CA ARG A 187 6.88 -2.76 12.10
C ARG A 187 6.12 -3.97 12.64
N THR A 188 4.88 -3.76 13.10
CA THR A 188 4.02 -4.86 13.54
C THR A 188 3.58 -5.71 12.35
N ALA A 189 3.15 -5.10 11.24
CA ALA A 189 2.84 -5.79 10.00
C ALA A 189 4.05 -6.60 9.50
N ALA A 190 5.25 -6.02 9.49
CA ALA A 190 6.49 -6.70 9.11
C ALA A 190 6.80 -7.92 10.01
N ARG A 191 6.57 -7.81 11.33
CA ARG A 191 6.76 -8.92 12.27
C ARG A 191 5.77 -10.07 12.01
N VAL A 192 4.51 -9.77 11.75
CA VAL A 192 3.48 -10.76 11.39
C VAL A 192 3.81 -11.43 10.06
N THR A 193 4.20 -10.63 9.07
CA THR A 193 4.65 -11.10 7.75
C THR A 193 5.86 -12.03 7.86
N ARG A 194 6.83 -11.69 8.73
CA ARG A 194 7.97 -12.57 9.03
C ARG A 194 7.53 -13.95 9.46
N ALA A 195 6.65 -14.04 10.45
CA ALA A 195 6.21 -15.33 10.98
C ALA A 195 5.56 -16.21 9.88
N ALA A 196 4.82 -15.58 8.96
CA ALA A 196 4.19 -16.28 7.84
C ALA A 196 5.22 -16.80 6.83
N HIS A 197 6.20 -15.97 6.45
CA HIS A 197 7.29 -16.40 5.57
C HIS A 197 8.17 -17.49 6.18
N GLU A 198 8.55 -17.38 7.44
CA GLU A 198 9.33 -18.42 8.15
C GLU A 198 8.55 -19.74 8.22
N ARG A 199 7.25 -19.71 8.51
CA ARG A 199 6.39 -20.90 8.47
C ARG A 199 6.32 -21.51 7.07
N ALA A 200 6.16 -20.69 6.03
CA ALA A 200 6.15 -21.17 4.66
C ALA A 200 7.49 -21.80 4.26
N MET A 201 8.63 -21.20 4.65
CA MET A 201 9.96 -21.74 4.39
C MET A 201 10.15 -23.11 5.04
N SER A 202 9.71 -23.29 6.30
CA SER A 202 9.87 -24.55 7.04
C SER A 202 8.88 -25.65 6.64
N GLN A 203 7.69 -25.28 6.14
CA GLN A 203 6.62 -26.25 5.90
C GLN A 203 6.34 -26.55 4.42
N ALA A 204 6.77 -25.69 3.48
CA ALA A 204 6.57 -25.95 2.06
C ALA A 204 7.39 -27.18 1.61
N ARG A 205 6.72 -28.13 0.95
CA ARG A 205 7.33 -29.37 0.48
C ARG A 205 6.79 -29.82 -0.87
N PRO A 206 7.55 -30.64 -1.61
CA PRO A 206 7.06 -31.20 -2.86
C PRO A 206 5.77 -31.98 -2.66
N GLY A 207 4.84 -31.87 -3.59
CA GLY A 207 3.51 -32.51 -3.53
C GLY A 207 2.42 -31.62 -2.93
N MET A 208 2.76 -30.47 -2.32
CA MET A 208 1.78 -29.44 -1.99
C MET A 208 1.39 -28.63 -3.22
N ARG A 209 0.21 -28.03 -3.17
CA ARG A 209 -0.18 -27.01 -4.13
C ARG A 209 0.13 -25.62 -3.60
N GLU A 210 0.35 -24.67 -4.51
CA GLU A 210 0.67 -23.27 -4.19
C GLU A 210 -0.39 -22.64 -3.26
N PHE A 211 -1.69 -22.94 -3.46
CA PHE A 211 -2.76 -22.44 -2.58
C PHE A 211 -2.71 -23.02 -1.15
N GLU A 212 -2.08 -24.16 -0.93
CA GLU A 212 -1.90 -24.69 0.44
C GLU A 212 -0.88 -23.84 1.20
N VAL A 213 0.15 -23.34 0.50
CA VAL A 213 1.11 -22.38 1.06
C VAL A 213 0.44 -21.02 1.28
N GLU A 214 -0.38 -20.54 0.33
CA GLU A 214 -1.17 -19.32 0.51
C GLU A 214 -2.07 -19.41 1.75
N ALA A 215 -2.73 -20.56 1.96
CA ALA A 215 -3.55 -20.78 3.14
C ALA A 215 -2.76 -20.68 4.45
N MET A 216 -1.51 -21.18 4.48
CA MET A 216 -0.62 -21.05 5.65
C MET A 216 -0.27 -19.58 5.93
N LEU A 217 -0.04 -18.78 4.89
CA LEU A 217 0.25 -17.34 5.04
C LEU A 217 -0.95 -16.63 5.67
N ILE A 218 -2.14 -16.82 5.11
CA ILE A 218 -3.38 -16.18 5.58
C ILE A 218 -3.71 -16.62 7.01
N ASP A 219 -3.60 -17.91 7.33
CA ASP A 219 -3.80 -18.45 8.69
C ASP A 219 -2.85 -17.78 9.69
N THR A 220 -1.58 -17.60 9.31
CA THR A 220 -0.59 -16.94 10.18
C THR A 220 -0.90 -15.46 10.35
N PHE A 221 -1.25 -14.74 9.30
CA PHE A 221 -1.64 -13.33 9.38
C PHE A 221 -2.82 -13.14 10.33
N ARG A 222 -3.91 -13.89 10.11
CA ARG A 222 -5.12 -13.79 10.95
C ARG A 222 -4.88 -14.26 12.38
N GLY A 223 -4.11 -15.35 12.55
CA GLY A 223 -3.78 -15.91 13.87
C GLY A 223 -2.91 -15.00 14.73
N GLN A 224 -2.20 -14.03 14.12
CA GLN A 224 -1.41 -13.02 14.83
C GLN A 224 -2.07 -11.64 14.90
N GLY A 225 -3.35 -11.53 14.55
CA GLY A 225 -4.15 -10.33 14.75
C GLY A 225 -4.13 -9.32 13.59
N SER A 226 -3.56 -9.68 12.44
CA SER A 226 -3.74 -8.89 11.22
C SER A 226 -5.20 -8.94 10.77
N GLU A 227 -5.72 -7.84 10.26
CA GLU A 227 -7.09 -7.78 9.76
C GLU A 227 -7.25 -8.59 8.47
N ARG A 228 -6.25 -8.56 7.59
CA ARG A 228 -6.28 -9.21 6.27
C ARG A 228 -4.90 -9.25 5.63
N PRO A 229 -4.70 -10.02 4.53
CA PRO A 229 -3.59 -9.77 3.62
C PRO A 229 -3.65 -8.35 3.06
N ALA A 230 -2.50 -7.67 2.92
CA ALA A 230 -2.44 -6.32 2.34
C ALA A 230 -2.81 -6.34 0.84
N TYR A 231 -2.57 -7.47 0.19
CA TYR A 231 -2.89 -7.74 -1.22
C TYR A 231 -3.07 -9.25 -1.44
N GLY A 232 -3.57 -9.65 -2.59
CA GLY A 232 -3.68 -11.07 -2.94
C GLY A 232 -2.28 -11.69 -3.04
N SER A 233 -1.99 -12.67 -2.19
CA SER A 233 -0.68 -13.33 -2.13
C SER A 233 -0.32 -13.99 -3.46
N ILE A 234 0.93 -13.84 -3.86
CA ILE A 234 1.54 -14.52 -5.01
C ILE A 234 2.37 -15.67 -4.47
N VAL A 235 2.04 -16.89 -4.91
CA VAL A 235 2.79 -18.10 -4.56
C VAL A 235 3.10 -18.83 -5.85
N GLY A 236 4.26 -18.54 -6.43
CA GLY A 236 4.68 -19.06 -7.73
C GLY A 236 5.80 -20.08 -7.61
N SER A 237 5.55 -21.34 -8.00
CA SER A 237 6.56 -22.41 -7.98
C SER A 237 7.10 -22.70 -9.39
N GLY A 238 8.41 -22.94 -9.49
CA GLY A 238 9.09 -23.25 -10.75
C GLY A 238 8.80 -22.18 -11.82
N PRO A 239 8.24 -22.53 -12.99
CA PRO A 239 7.99 -21.55 -14.07
C PRO A 239 7.01 -20.45 -13.71
N ASN A 240 6.10 -20.67 -12.74
CA ASN A 240 5.16 -19.64 -12.28
C ASN A 240 5.86 -18.50 -11.54
N ALA A 241 7.05 -18.71 -10.99
CA ALA A 241 7.89 -17.67 -10.41
C ALA A 241 8.33 -16.60 -11.44
N CYS A 242 8.22 -16.89 -12.74
CA CYS A 242 8.50 -15.92 -13.80
C CYS A 242 7.30 -15.03 -14.16
N VAL A 243 6.13 -15.22 -13.53
CA VAL A 243 4.93 -14.42 -13.75
C VAL A 243 4.79 -13.41 -12.62
N LEU A 244 4.95 -12.12 -12.91
CA LEU A 244 5.10 -11.06 -11.91
C LEU A 244 3.94 -10.99 -10.90
N HIS A 245 2.69 -11.02 -11.37
CA HIS A 245 1.48 -10.98 -10.54
C HIS A 245 0.69 -12.29 -10.66
N TYR A 246 1.36 -13.42 -10.42
CA TYR A 246 0.74 -14.74 -10.46
C TYR A 246 -0.15 -14.94 -9.23
N ARG A 247 -1.47 -15.03 -9.43
CA ARG A 247 -2.47 -15.13 -8.35
C ARG A 247 -3.33 -16.41 -8.41
N LYS A 248 -3.07 -17.27 -9.39
CA LYS A 248 -3.85 -18.50 -9.50
C LYS A 248 -3.49 -19.51 -8.41
N ASN A 249 -2.22 -19.57 -8.04
CA ASN A 249 -1.67 -20.37 -6.94
C ASN A 249 -2.14 -21.85 -6.96
N ASP A 250 -2.21 -22.47 -8.15
CA ASP A 250 -2.83 -23.79 -8.28
C ASP A 250 -1.89 -24.92 -8.74
N ARG A 251 -0.62 -24.60 -9.06
CA ARG A 251 0.36 -25.58 -9.51
C ARG A 251 0.79 -26.51 -8.36
N LEU A 252 1.04 -27.78 -8.69
CA LEU A 252 1.68 -28.73 -7.79
C LEU A 252 3.18 -28.43 -7.69
N ILE A 253 3.66 -28.10 -6.51
CA ILE A 253 5.07 -27.80 -6.21
C ILE A 253 5.88 -29.08 -6.40
N GLN A 254 6.94 -29.00 -7.19
CA GLN A 254 7.81 -30.14 -7.48
C GLN A 254 9.12 -30.03 -6.72
N ARG A 255 9.76 -31.17 -6.53
CA ARG A 255 11.11 -31.24 -5.95
C ARG A 255 12.08 -30.46 -6.81
N GLY A 256 12.87 -29.57 -6.19
CA GLY A 256 13.83 -28.72 -6.85
C GLY A 256 13.26 -27.44 -7.43
N ASP A 257 11.93 -27.18 -7.38
CA ASP A 257 11.38 -25.89 -7.76
C ASP A 257 11.94 -24.76 -6.86
N LEU A 258 12.10 -23.57 -7.41
CA LEU A 258 12.07 -22.34 -6.62
C LEU A 258 10.62 -21.99 -6.31
N LEU A 259 10.36 -21.61 -5.08
CA LEU A 259 9.09 -21.07 -4.64
C LEU A 259 9.28 -19.59 -4.35
N LEU A 260 8.68 -18.74 -5.16
CA LEU A 260 8.59 -17.30 -4.96
C LEU A 260 7.29 -17.02 -4.24
N ILE A 261 7.39 -16.41 -3.07
CA ILE A 261 6.26 -15.93 -2.28
C ILE A 261 6.37 -14.42 -2.19
N ASP A 262 5.35 -13.74 -2.67
CA ASP A 262 5.17 -12.31 -2.53
C ASP A 262 3.87 -12.09 -1.75
N ALA A 263 4.01 -11.77 -0.47
CA ALA A 263 2.91 -11.71 0.48
C ALA A 263 3.27 -10.83 1.67
N GLY A 264 2.33 -9.99 2.05
CA GLY A 264 2.38 -9.18 3.25
C GLY A 264 1.01 -9.03 3.89
N CYS A 265 0.96 -8.72 5.16
CA CYS A 265 -0.29 -8.48 5.87
C CYS A 265 -0.59 -6.98 6.03
N GLU A 266 -1.86 -6.66 6.27
CA GLU A 266 -2.32 -5.35 6.73
C GLU A 266 -2.53 -5.43 8.25
N TYR A 267 -1.93 -4.53 8.99
CA TYR A 267 -2.12 -4.39 10.43
C TYR A 267 -2.39 -2.93 10.79
N GLY A 268 -3.54 -2.68 11.44
CA GLY A 268 -3.97 -1.33 11.77
C GLY A 268 -4.05 -0.41 10.55
N TYR A 269 -4.51 -0.94 9.42
CA TYR A 269 -4.56 -0.26 8.12
C TYR A 269 -3.19 0.02 7.47
N TYR A 270 -2.08 -0.52 7.97
CA TYR A 270 -0.76 -0.37 7.34
C TYR A 270 -0.27 -1.68 6.76
N ALA A 271 0.21 -1.62 5.53
CA ALA A 271 0.71 -2.76 4.78
C ALA A 271 2.18 -3.09 5.12
N SER A 272 2.53 -4.37 5.01
CA SER A 272 3.88 -4.86 4.76
C SER A 272 3.89 -5.50 3.38
N ASP A 273 5.01 -5.41 2.67
CA ASP A 273 5.20 -5.95 1.33
C ASP A 273 6.53 -6.68 1.24
N VAL A 274 6.47 -8.00 1.06
CA VAL A 274 7.68 -8.85 1.13
C VAL A 274 7.66 -9.94 0.10
N THR A 275 8.72 -9.98 -0.71
CA THR A 275 8.98 -11.14 -1.55
C THR A 275 10.19 -11.94 -1.04
N ARG A 276 10.05 -13.25 -0.97
CA ARG A 276 11.11 -14.21 -0.74
C ARG A 276 11.05 -15.35 -1.75
N THR A 277 12.22 -15.80 -2.21
CA THR A 277 12.35 -16.93 -3.12
C THR A 277 13.28 -17.97 -2.50
N PHE A 278 12.87 -19.24 -2.45
CA PHE A 278 13.68 -20.32 -1.87
C PHE A 278 13.40 -21.66 -2.58
N PRO A 279 14.35 -22.61 -2.56
CA PRO A 279 14.16 -23.92 -3.17
C PRO A 279 13.30 -24.83 -2.30
N VAL A 280 12.52 -25.74 -2.92
CA VAL A 280 11.66 -26.71 -2.22
C VAL A 280 12.15 -28.14 -2.45
N GLY A 281 12.32 -28.86 -1.35
CA GLY A 281 12.74 -30.28 -1.35
C GLY A 281 14.24 -30.51 -1.48
N ASP A 282 14.89 -29.80 -2.37
CA ASP A 282 16.34 -29.84 -2.59
C ASP A 282 16.98 -28.50 -2.21
N ASP A 283 18.30 -28.38 -2.33
CA ASP A 283 19.01 -27.10 -2.23
C ASP A 283 19.01 -26.38 -3.61
N PHE A 284 19.54 -25.20 -3.67
CA PHE A 284 19.73 -24.48 -4.93
C PHE A 284 20.61 -25.26 -5.89
N SER A 285 20.20 -25.35 -7.20
CA SER A 285 21.17 -25.69 -8.24
C SER A 285 22.16 -24.54 -8.41
N LYS A 286 23.28 -24.79 -9.11
CA LYS A 286 24.30 -23.78 -9.39
C LYS A 286 23.71 -22.53 -10.08
N GLU A 287 22.87 -22.73 -11.06
CA GLU A 287 22.25 -21.68 -11.86
C GLU A 287 21.25 -20.87 -11.04
N LYS A 288 20.38 -21.56 -10.26
CA LYS A 288 19.40 -20.94 -9.37
C LYS A 288 20.07 -20.12 -8.29
N GLN A 289 21.14 -20.64 -7.68
CA GLN A 289 21.91 -19.91 -6.68
C GLN A 289 22.57 -18.67 -7.27
N ALA A 290 23.17 -18.78 -8.46
CA ALA A 290 23.82 -17.66 -9.12
C ALA A 290 22.85 -16.51 -9.45
N VAL A 291 21.63 -16.84 -9.91
CA VAL A 291 20.57 -15.82 -10.14
C VAL A 291 20.11 -15.25 -8.81
N TYR A 292 19.90 -16.08 -7.78
CA TYR A 292 19.47 -15.65 -6.46
C TYR A 292 20.47 -14.66 -5.84
N GLU A 293 21.74 -15.01 -5.83
CA GLU A 293 22.82 -14.16 -5.28
C GLU A 293 22.96 -12.83 -6.04
N LEU A 294 22.75 -12.82 -7.36
CA LEU A 294 22.75 -11.61 -8.17
C LEU A 294 21.55 -10.69 -7.81
N VAL A 295 20.36 -11.26 -7.62
CA VAL A 295 19.19 -10.47 -7.18
C VAL A 295 19.40 -9.94 -5.77
N LEU A 296 19.99 -10.74 -4.87
CA LEU A 296 20.32 -10.29 -3.51
C LEU A 296 21.35 -9.16 -3.52
N GLU A 297 22.40 -9.26 -4.35
CA GLU A 297 23.40 -8.18 -4.55
C GLU A 297 22.68 -6.89 -4.99
N ALA A 298 21.82 -6.96 -5.99
CA ALA A 298 21.06 -5.80 -6.49
C ALA A 298 20.11 -5.20 -5.43
N GLN A 299 19.51 -6.04 -4.61
CA GLN A 299 18.60 -5.62 -3.55
C GLN A 299 19.34 -4.91 -2.41
N LEU A 300 20.48 -5.43 -1.98
CA LEU A 300 21.29 -4.81 -0.93
C LEU A 300 21.86 -3.45 -1.37
N GLU A 301 22.35 -3.35 -2.60
CA GLU A 301 22.83 -2.08 -3.17
C GLU A 301 21.68 -1.07 -3.37
N GLY A 302 20.50 -1.55 -3.78
CA GLY A 302 19.29 -0.73 -3.85
C GLY A 302 18.89 -0.17 -2.50
N ILE A 303 18.88 -0.99 -1.44
CA ILE A 303 18.61 -0.55 -0.06
C ILE A 303 19.65 0.50 0.39
N ALA A 304 20.92 0.27 0.15
CA ALA A 304 21.98 1.20 0.52
C ALA A 304 21.84 2.58 -0.17
N ALA A 305 21.19 2.62 -1.33
CA ALA A 305 20.87 3.84 -2.06
C ALA A 305 19.63 4.61 -1.55
N CYS A 306 18.81 4.01 -0.65
CA CYS A 306 17.59 4.64 -0.09
C CYS A 306 17.93 5.68 0.98
N ARG A 307 18.67 6.72 0.62
CA ARG A 307 19.11 7.76 1.54
C ARG A 307 18.37 9.06 1.31
N THR A 308 18.25 9.87 2.36
CA THR A 308 17.74 11.24 2.24
C THR A 308 18.48 12.01 1.14
N GLY A 309 17.70 12.63 0.24
CA GLY A 309 18.19 13.36 -0.93
C GLY A 309 18.42 12.51 -2.19
N ALA A 310 18.32 11.18 -2.11
CA ALA A 310 18.27 10.31 -3.29
C ALA A 310 16.88 10.40 -3.96
N THR A 311 16.67 9.67 -5.05
CA THR A 311 15.38 9.52 -5.71
C THR A 311 15.08 8.03 -5.95
N LEU A 312 13.80 7.66 -6.09
CA LEU A 312 13.42 6.30 -6.49
C LEU A 312 14.06 5.87 -7.82
N ASP A 313 14.24 6.82 -8.73
CA ASP A 313 14.93 6.57 -10.00
C ASP A 313 16.43 6.25 -9.78
N ALA A 314 17.09 6.90 -8.85
CA ALA A 314 18.47 6.60 -8.49
C ALA A 314 18.59 5.18 -7.87
N VAL A 315 17.68 4.80 -6.97
CA VAL A 315 17.61 3.45 -6.40
C VAL A 315 17.43 2.41 -7.51
N HIS A 316 16.50 2.65 -8.45
CA HIS A 316 16.26 1.77 -9.58
C HIS A 316 17.51 1.62 -10.47
N LYS A 317 18.18 2.71 -10.81
CA LYS A 317 19.40 2.68 -11.63
C LYS A 317 20.54 1.88 -11.00
N VAL A 318 20.69 1.95 -9.67
CA VAL A 318 21.66 1.13 -8.94
C VAL A 318 21.34 -0.35 -9.11
N ALA A 319 20.11 -0.77 -8.85
CA ALA A 319 19.69 -2.17 -9.01
C ALA A 319 19.86 -2.66 -10.46
N CYS A 320 19.45 -1.85 -11.45
CA CYS A 320 19.62 -2.17 -12.87
C CYS A 320 21.07 -2.37 -13.28
N ALA A 321 21.96 -1.52 -12.78
CA ALA A 321 23.40 -1.61 -13.08
C ALA A 321 24.01 -2.90 -12.52
N VAL A 322 23.67 -3.29 -11.29
CA VAL A 322 24.10 -4.55 -10.69
C VAL A 322 23.59 -5.74 -11.51
N ILE A 323 22.29 -5.75 -11.83
CA ILE A 323 21.66 -6.83 -12.62
C ILE A 323 22.31 -6.92 -14.01
N ALA A 324 22.47 -5.82 -14.73
CA ALA A 324 23.04 -5.83 -16.08
C ALA A 324 24.47 -6.41 -16.08
N ARG A 325 25.34 -5.92 -15.20
CA ARG A 325 26.70 -6.43 -15.05
C ARG A 325 26.73 -7.90 -14.64
N GLY A 326 25.83 -8.30 -13.74
CA GLY A 326 25.69 -9.69 -13.30
C GLY A 326 25.22 -10.61 -14.41
N LEU A 327 24.22 -10.22 -15.21
CA LEU A 327 23.74 -11.00 -16.36
C LEU A 327 24.82 -11.22 -17.42
N VAL A 328 25.67 -10.22 -17.67
CA VAL A 328 26.84 -10.38 -18.55
C VAL A 328 27.87 -11.35 -17.94
N ARG A 329 28.17 -11.20 -16.64
CA ARG A 329 29.08 -12.10 -15.90
C ARG A 329 28.60 -13.57 -15.92
N LEU A 330 27.29 -13.79 -15.87
CA LEU A 330 26.67 -15.12 -15.96
C LEU A 330 26.55 -15.63 -17.41
N GLY A 331 26.87 -14.82 -18.43
CA GLY A 331 26.73 -15.18 -19.82
C GLY A 331 25.30 -15.21 -20.37
N LEU A 332 24.34 -14.65 -19.60
CA LEU A 332 22.92 -14.56 -19.98
C LEU A 332 22.64 -13.39 -20.93
N LEU A 333 23.45 -12.34 -20.85
CA LEU A 333 23.50 -11.27 -21.84
C LEU A 333 24.90 -11.17 -22.45
N GLN A 334 24.95 -10.73 -23.69
CA GLN A 334 26.20 -10.56 -24.44
C GLN A 334 26.47 -9.08 -24.70
N GLY A 335 27.75 -8.69 -24.69
CA GLY A 335 28.17 -7.34 -24.99
C GLY A 335 28.68 -6.57 -23.77
N ASP A 336 28.84 -5.26 -23.96
CA ASP A 336 29.30 -4.37 -22.91
C ASP A 336 28.14 -4.04 -21.92
N ALA A 337 28.42 -4.17 -20.64
CA ALA A 337 27.42 -3.97 -19.60
C ALA A 337 26.88 -2.52 -19.54
N GLU A 338 27.76 -1.53 -19.80
CA GLU A 338 27.34 -0.11 -19.78
C GLU A 338 26.40 0.20 -20.95
N ASN A 339 26.70 -0.36 -22.14
CA ASN A 339 25.79 -0.25 -23.28
C ASN A 339 24.43 -0.94 -23.02
N ILE A 340 24.44 -2.09 -22.32
CA ILE A 340 23.21 -2.79 -21.93
C ILE A 340 22.37 -1.93 -20.95
N ILE A 341 23.02 -1.22 -20.03
CA ILE A 341 22.36 -0.28 -19.11
C ILE A 341 21.74 0.89 -19.89
N GLU A 342 22.52 1.51 -20.79
CA GLU A 342 22.07 2.67 -21.58
C GLU A 342 20.91 2.34 -22.54
N THR A 343 20.92 1.14 -23.10
CA THR A 343 19.88 0.66 -24.05
C THR A 343 18.75 -0.11 -23.41
N ASP A 344 18.71 -0.19 -22.07
CA ASP A 344 17.73 -0.97 -21.33
C ASP A 344 17.73 -2.48 -21.69
N GLY A 345 18.83 -3.02 -22.19
CA GLY A 345 18.93 -4.43 -22.62
C GLY A 345 18.69 -5.45 -21.50
N TYR A 346 18.89 -5.05 -20.24
CA TYR A 346 18.58 -5.87 -19.05
C TYR A 346 17.07 -6.13 -18.89
N LYS A 347 16.19 -5.30 -19.49
CA LYS A 347 14.72 -5.44 -19.39
C LYS A 347 14.22 -6.76 -19.98
N LYS A 348 15.03 -7.46 -20.73
CA LYS A 348 14.74 -8.83 -21.15
C LYS A 348 14.48 -9.77 -19.97
N PHE A 349 15.16 -9.57 -18.85
CA PHE A 349 15.08 -10.41 -17.66
C PHE A 349 14.63 -9.65 -16.40
N TYR A 350 14.67 -8.30 -16.42
CA TYR A 350 14.21 -7.45 -15.34
C TYR A 350 13.42 -6.26 -15.90
N MET A 351 12.09 -6.37 -15.95
CA MET A 351 11.22 -5.48 -16.71
C MET A 351 10.33 -4.55 -15.86
N HIS A 352 10.39 -4.62 -14.54
CA HIS A 352 9.60 -3.75 -13.65
C HIS A 352 10.46 -2.75 -12.87
N ARG A 353 9.81 -1.82 -12.17
CA ARG A 353 10.51 -0.85 -11.30
C ARG A 353 10.99 -1.54 -10.02
N THR A 354 12.02 -0.99 -9.38
CA THR A 354 12.59 -1.54 -8.15
C THR A 354 11.81 -1.16 -6.91
N SER A 355 10.96 -0.10 -6.98
CA SER A 355 10.39 0.51 -5.78
C SER A 355 9.07 1.21 -6.05
N HIS A 356 8.19 1.17 -5.05
CA HIS A 356 7.01 2.03 -4.92
C HIS A 356 6.87 2.52 -3.47
N TRP A 357 6.03 3.54 -3.25
CA TRP A 357 5.68 3.96 -1.90
C TRP A 357 4.85 2.88 -1.21
N LEU A 358 5.05 2.73 0.09
CA LEU A 358 4.34 1.78 0.95
C LEU A 358 3.78 2.50 2.18
N GLY A 359 2.59 2.14 2.61
CA GLY A 359 1.95 2.72 3.79
C GLY A 359 0.58 2.11 4.09
N MET A 360 -0.47 2.94 4.14
CA MET A 360 -1.84 2.43 4.30
C MET A 360 -2.31 1.66 3.07
N ASP A 361 -1.80 2.01 1.90
CA ASP A 361 -2.00 1.24 0.68
C ASP A 361 -0.68 0.54 0.31
N VAL A 362 -0.76 -0.64 -0.28
CA VAL A 362 0.42 -1.38 -0.75
C VAL A 362 1.19 -0.56 -1.80
N HIS A 363 0.50 0.00 -2.77
CA HIS A 363 1.00 1.05 -3.64
C HIS A 363 0.51 2.38 -3.09
N ASP A 364 1.23 2.91 -2.09
CA ASP A 364 0.76 4.06 -1.34
C ASP A 364 0.84 5.35 -2.15
N VAL A 365 0.07 6.32 -1.69
CA VAL A 365 -0.04 7.64 -2.31
C VAL A 365 1.23 8.47 -2.10
N GLY A 366 1.39 9.49 -2.93
CA GLY A 366 2.52 10.42 -2.93
C GLY A 366 3.07 10.64 -4.34
N ALA A 367 3.35 11.88 -4.67
CA ALA A 367 3.86 12.20 -5.99
C ALA A 367 5.29 11.68 -6.18
N TYR A 368 5.54 10.97 -7.29
CA TYR A 368 6.89 10.54 -7.70
C TYR A 368 7.71 11.67 -8.31
N PHE A 369 7.04 12.72 -8.79
CA PHE A 369 7.64 13.92 -9.37
C PHE A 369 7.01 15.17 -8.76
N VAL A 370 7.81 16.18 -8.47
CA VAL A 370 7.39 17.49 -7.98
C VAL A 370 7.98 18.56 -8.89
N ALA A 371 7.14 19.43 -9.44
CA ALA A 371 7.53 20.47 -10.39
C ALA A 371 8.41 19.95 -11.54
N GLY A 372 8.07 18.77 -12.09
CA GLY A 372 8.77 18.14 -13.21
C GLY A 372 10.11 17.48 -12.86
N LYS A 373 10.49 17.44 -11.58
CA LYS A 373 11.70 16.77 -11.10
C LYS A 373 11.35 15.55 -10.28
N ALA A 374 12.17 14.49 -10.34
CA ALA A 374 12.03 13.34 -9.47
C ALA A 374 12.06 13.77 -7.99
N ARG A 375 11.11 13.24 -7.20
CA ARG A 375 11.01 13.54 -5.78
C ARG A 375 12.24 13.05 -5.03
N LEU A 376 12.78 13.91 -4.19
CA LEU A 376 13.83 13.51 -3.27
C LEU A 376 13.24 12.70 -2.11
N LEU A 377 13.96 11.68 -1.68
CA LEU A 377 13.65 10.89 -0.49
C LEU A 377 13.89 11.75 0.75
N GLU A 378 12.96 11.68 1.69
CA GLU A 378 12.99 12.41 2.95
C GLU A 378 12.74 11.46 4.13
N PRO A 379 13.21 11.77 5.34
CA PRO A 379 12.93 10.95 6.52
C PRO A 379 11.43 10.77 6.75
N GLY A 380 11.02 9.55 7.11
CA GLY A 380 9.63 9.15 7.29
C GLY A 380 8.96 8.60 6.03
N MET A 381 9.58 8.68 4.86
CA MET A 381 9.10 7.98 3.68
C MET A 381 9.42 6.49 3.78
N VAL A 382 8.47 5.64 3.37
CA VAL A 382 8.65 4.18 3.29
C VAL A 382 8.43 3.73 1.86
N LEU A 383 9.29 2.85 1.38
CA LEU A 383 9.28 2.33 0.02
C LEU A 383 9.70 0.86 0.01
N THR A 384 9.32 0.12 -1.04
CA THR A 384 9.82 -1.23 -1.31
C THR A 384 11.17 -1.17 -2.03
N VAL A 385 11.99 -2.20 -1.87
CA VAL A 385 13.17 -2.47 -2.71
C VAL A 385 13.09 -3.93 -3.16
N GLU A 386 12.67 -4.14 -4.41
CA GLU A 386 12.18 -5.42 -4.93
C GLU A 386 12.78 -5.83 -6.30
N PRO A 387 14.09 -5.78 -6.52
CA PRO A 387 14.63 -6.25 -7.79
C PRO A 387 14.34 -7.74 -8.03
N GLY A 388 14.25 -8.13 -9.31
CA GLY A 388 14.04 -9.51 -9.69
C GLY A 388 14.65 -9.86 -11.04
N ILE A 389 14.84 -11.15 -11.28
CA ILE A 389 15.26 -11.72 -12.55
C ILE A 389 14.29 -12.85 -12.91
N TYR A 390 13.78 -12.81 -14.14
CA TYR A 390 12.76 -13.74 -14.62
C TYR A 390 13.18 -14.27 -15.99
N ILE A 391 13.58 -15.55 -16.05
CA ILE A 391 14.01 -16.23 -17.27
C ILE A 391 12.88 -17.15 -17.70
N ALA A 392 12.14 -16.76 -18.73
CA ALA A 392 10.99 -17.51 -19.19
C ALA A 392 11.32 -18.98 -19.48
N PRO A 393 10.38 -19.93 -19.25
CA PRO A 393 10.62 -21.35 -19.52
C PRO A 393 10.97 -21.69 -20.98
N ASP A 394 10.51 -20.84 -21.90
CA ASP A 394 10.70 -20.97 -23.35
C ASP A 394 11.72 -19.98 -23.93
N GLU A 395 12.52 -19.29 -23.09
CA GLU A 395 13.52 -18.33 -23.55
C GLU A 395 14.63 -19.04 -24.37
N PRO A 396 14.69 -18.82 -25.69
CA PRO A 396 15.59 -19.58 -26.55
C PRO A 396 17.04 -19.10 -26.50
N SER A 397 17.30 -17.88 -26.03
CA SER A 397 18.61 -17.27 -26.05
C SER A 397 19.54 -17.72 -24.93
N VAL A 398 19.01 -18.50 -23.97
CA VAL A 398 19.79 -19.02 -22.84
C VAL A 398 19.78 -20.55 -22.83
N PRO A 399 20.82 -21.21 -22.28
CA PRO A 399 20.85 -22.65 -22.07
C PRO A 399 19.66 -23.15 -21.24
N ALA A 400 19.24 -24.39 -21.44
CA ALA A 400 18.03 -24.96 -20.85
C ALA A 400 18.02 -24.94 -19.30
N GLU A 401 19.19 -25.09 -18.68
CA GLU A 401 19.39 -25.10 -17.21
C GLU A 401 19.08 -23.75 -16.54
N TRP A 402 19.01 -22.65 -17.31
CA TRP A 402 18.66 -21.32 -16.83
C TRP A 402 17.17 -20.99 -17.00
N ARG A 403 16.45 -21.79 -17.79
CA ARG A 403 15.05 -21.50 -18.13
C ARG A 403 14.11 -21.80 -16.98
N GLY A 404 13.06 -20.98 -16.84
CA GLY A 404 12.07 -21.12 -15.77
C GLY A 404 12.57 -20.70 -14.40
N ILE A 405 13.67 -19.94 -14.33
CA ILE A 405 14.18 -19.35 -13.08
C ILE A 405 13.57 -17.97 -12.89
N GLY A 406 12.72 -17.82 -11.88
CA GLY A 406 12.19 -16.54 -11.41
C GLY A 406 12.63 -16.28 -9.98
N VAL A 407 13.22 -15.13 -9.70
CA VAL A 407 13.67 -14.70 -8.38
C VAL A 407 13.30 -13.24 -8.18
N ARG A 408 12.63 -12.92 -7.07
CA ARG A 408 12.46 -11.58 -6.52
C ARG A 408 12.81 -11.62 -5.04
N ILE A 409 13.46 -10.57 -4.55
CA ILE A 409 13.77 -10.36 -3.12
C ILE A 409 13.39 -8.93 -2.80
N GLU A 410 12.52 -8.75 -1.81
CA GLU A 410 11.88 -7.48 -1.49
C GLU A 410 11.87 -7.24 0.00
N ASP A 411 12.14 -6.01 0.37
CA ASP A 411 12.01 -5.51 1.74
C ASP A 411 11.34 -4.13 1.78
N ASP A 412 10.67 -3.85 2.90
CA ASP A 412 10.14 -2.54 3.28
C ASP A 412 11.26 -1.68 3.88
N VAL A 413 11.51 -0.52 3.30
CA VAL A 413 12.62 0.36 3.68
C VAL A 413 12.11 1.73 4.11
N LEU A 414 12.39 2.10 5.36
CA LEU A 414 12.15 3.41 5.93
C LEU A 414 13.37 4.31 5.68
N VAL A 415 13.14 5.45 5.03
CA VAL A 415 14.14 6.50 4.88
C VAL A 415 14.32 7.23 6.22
N THR A 416 15.55 7.32 6.69
CA THR A 416 15.92 8.02 7.91
C THR A 416 16.85 9.22 7.63
N ALA A 417 17.17 9.99 8.64
CA ALA A 417 18.20 11.05 8.52
C ALA A 417 19.62 10.49 8.35
N GLY A 418 19.83 9.20 8.69
CA GLY A 418 21.10 8.47 8.55
C GLY A 418 20.99 7.34 7.52
N ASP A 419 21.44 6.16 7.92
CA ASP A 419 21.26 4.93 7.11
C ASP A 419 19.80 4.52 7.06
N PRO A 420 19.32 3.94 5.93
CA PRO A 420 17.96 3.45 5.84
C PRO A 420 17.70 2.31 6.85
N GLU A 421 16.49 2.28 7.41
CA GLU A 421 16.04 1.19 8.27
C GLU A 421 15.22 0.20 7.42
N VAL A 422 15.62 -1.08 7.42
CA VAL A 422 14.85 -2.14 6.77
C VAL A 422 13.87 -2.71 7.79
N LEU A 423 12.59 -2.40 7.65
CA LEU A 423 11.54 -2.83 8.59
C LEU A 423 11.38 -4.36 8.61
N THR A 424 11.70 -5.01 7.52
CA THR A 424 11.59 -6.46 7.27
C THR A 424 12.93 -7.18 7.35
N ALA A 425 13.99 -6.54 7.87
CA ALA A 425 15.37 -7.08 7.93
C ALA A 425 15.49 -8.45 8.59
N SER A 426 14.57 -8.78 9.49
CA SER A 426 14.59 -10.03 10.24
C SER A 426 14.05 -11.23 9.46
N ILE A 427 13.51 -11.05 8.24
CA ILE A 427 13.01 -12.14 7.40
C ILE A 427 14.18 -12.74 6.62
N PRO A 428 14.45 -14.06 6.75
CA PRO A 428 15.58 -14.71 6.10
C PRO A 428 15.67 -14.41 4.61
N LYS A 429 16.87 -14.00 4.12
CA LYS A 429 17.11 -13.73 2.70
C LYS A 429 18.51 -14.13 2.21
N THR A 430 19.50 -14.32 3.07
CA THR A 430 20.78 -14.90 2.62
C THR A 430 20.65 -16.41 2.46
N VAL A 431 21.44 -16.99 1.56
CA VAL A 431 21.42 -18.45 1.32
C VAL A 431 21.60 -19.26 2.62
N PRO A 432 22.53 -18.90 3.54
CA PRO A 432 22.64 -19.58 4.84
C PRO A 432 21.39 -19.45 5.70
N GLU A 433 20.78 -18.26 5.79
CA GLU A 433 19.55 -18.02 6.57
C GLU A 433 18.37 -18.83 6.01
N LEU A 434 18.22 -18.87 4.67
CA LEU A 434 17.18 -19.68 4.02
C LEU A 434 17.35 -21.17 4.33
N ARG A 435 18.59 -21.68 4.29
CA ARG A 435 18.88 -23.08 4.66
C ARG A 435 18.48 -23.36 6.11
N GLN A 436 18.79 -22.44 7.02
CA GLN A 436 18.44 -22.56 8.43
C GLN A 436 16.91 -22.53 8.63
N ALA A 437 16.21 -21.58 8.03
CA ALA A 437 14.75 -21.46 8.14
C ALA A 437 14.00 -22.67 7.56
N ARG A 438 14.54 -23.31 6.52
CA ARG A 438 13.98 -24.54 5.92
C ARG A 438 14.27 -25.81 6.74
N ALA A 439 15.25 -25.77 7.62
CA ALA A 439 15.60 -26.91 8.50
C ALA A 439 14.87 -26.85 9.85
N SER A 440 14.21 -25.75 10.17
CA SER A 440 13.42 -25.53 11.40
C SER A 440 12.04 -26.14 11.28
#